data_6c9b288dd53cccecee85e3fbfb98822a
#
_entry.id   6c9b288dd53cccecee85e3fbfb98822a
#
_cell.length_a   1.000
_cell.length_b   1.000
_cell.length_c   1.000
_cell.angle_alpha   90.00
_cell.angle_beta   90.00
_cell.angle_gamma   90.00
#
_symmetry.space_group_name_H-M   'P 1'
#
loop_
_entity.id
_entity.type
_entity.pdbx_description
1 polymer ?
#
loop_
_entity_poly.entity_id
_entity_poly.type
_entity_poly.pdbx_seq_one_letter_code
_entity_poly.pdbx_strand_id
1 'polypeptide(L)'
;MTAPPGLLISAPSSGAGKTTVMLGLLRAFRDRGLVVQPFKSGPDYIDPAFHFAAAGRNSYNLDIWAMPAALMQGLVNFSDGADLSLTEGSMGLFDGVAKPGQSGHGSSAETASAFGWPVVLVIDCTGQAQSAAATALGFASYHKDVHLAGVILNRVASPRHERLTRLG
;
A
#
# COMPACT_ATOMS: atom_id res chain seq x y z
N MET A 1 16.42 12.78 -13.30
CA MET A 1 16.44 12.14 -11.97
C MET A 1 15.55 10.92 -12.02
N THR A 2 15.97 9.80 -11.46
CA THR A 2 15.14 8.59 -11.38
C THR A 2 14.22 8.71 -10.17
N ALA A 3 12.94 8.32 -10.33
CA ALA A 3 12.02 8.26 -9.20
C ALA A 3 12.60 7.38 -8.07
N PRO A 4 12.36 7.73 -6.80
CA PRO A 4 12.83 6.90 -5.68
C PRO A 4 12.16 5.52 -5.73
N PRO A 5 12.80 4.50 -5.11
CA PRO A 5 12.16 3.19 -4.98
C PRO A 5 10.82 3.33 -4.28
N GLY A 6 9.84 2.54 -4.67
CA GLY A 6 8.49 2.61 -4.11
C GLY A 6 8.04 1.30 -3.47
N LEU A 7 7.10 1.41 -2.54
CA LEU A 7 6.45 0.30 -1.86
C LEU A 7 4.97 0.62 -1.69
N LEU A 8 4.09 -0.36 -1.93
CA LEU A 8 2.66 -0.21 -1.74
C LEU A 8 2.18 -1.04 -0.55
N ILE A 9 1.53 -0.38 0.41
CA ILE A 9 0.89 -1.03 1.56
C ILE A 9 -0.58 -1.25 1.23
N SER A 10 -1.01 -2.50 1.15
CA SER A 10 -2.39 -2.85 0.88
C SER A 10 -2.93 -3.92 1.84
N ALA A 11 -4.13 -4.41 1.60
CA ALA A 11 -4.77 -5.43 2.43
C ALA A 11 -5.75 -6.24 1.59
N PRO A 12 -6.25 -7.38 2.10
CA PRO A 12 -7.32 -8.13 1.45
C PRO A 12 -8.65 -7.37 1.38
N SER A 13 -8.90 -6.46 2.31
CA SER A 13 -10.16 -5.71 2.40
C SER A 13 -9.99 -4.39 3.12
N SER A 14 -11.04 -3.56 3.10
CA SER A 14 -11.14 -2.38 3.95
C SER A 14 -11.17 -2.78 5.44
N GLY A 15 -10.72 -1.89 6.32
CA GLY A 15 -10.74 -2.11 7.77
C GLY A 15 -9.62 -2.98 8.34
N ALA A 16 -8.73 -3.55 7.52
CA ALA A 16 -7.61 -4.39 7.98
C ALA A 16 -6.50 -3.62 8.72
N GLY A 17 -6.56 -2.29 8.74
CA GLY A 17 -5.60 -1.44 9.45
C GLY A 17 -4.49 -0.86 8.59
N LYS A 18 -4.67 -0.79 7.26
CA LYS A 18 -3.70 -0.20 6.31
C LYS A 18 -3.23 1.18 6.74
N THR A 19 -4.16 2.10 6.98
CA THR A 19 -3.87 3.49 7.37
C THR A 19 -3.04 3.56 8.64
N THR A 20 -3.39 2.79 9.68
CA THR A 20 -2.61 2.75 10.93
C THR A 20 -1.17 2.28 10.69
N VAL A 21 -1.00 1.22 9.90
CA VAL A 21 0.33 0.70 9.52
C VAL A 21 1.08 1.73 8.69
N MET A 22 0.43 2.32 7.70
CA MET A 22 1.01 3.36 6.85
C MET A 22 1.54 4.54 7.67
N LEU A 23 0.73 5.10 8.56
CA LEU A 23 1.11 6.23 9.41
C LEU A 23 2.27 5.87 10.35
N GLY A 24 2.24 4.65 10.92
CA GLY A 24 3.33 4.14 11.74
C GLY A 24 4.65 4.03 10.98
N LEU A 25 4.62 3.51 9.75
CA LEU A 25 5.80 3.39 8.89
C LEU A 25 6.34 4.76 8.46
N LEU A 26 5.47 5.67 8.01
CA LEU A 26 5.85 7.03 7.64
C LEU A 26 6.57 7.73 8.79
N ARG A 27 5.99 7.65 9.98
CA ARG A 27 6.60 8.25 11.17
C ARG A 27 7.90 7.58 11.57
N ALA A 28 7.96 6.26 11.59
CA ALA A 28 9.15 5.51 11.96
C ALA A 28 10.34 5.74 11.01
N PHE A 29 10.08 5.85 9.72
CA PHE A 29 11.11 6.18 8.73
C PHE A 29 11.60 7.62 8.88
N ARG A 30 10.69 8.57 9.04
CA ARG A 30 11.03 9.97 9.32
C ARG A 30 11.89 10.11 10.58
N ASP A 31 11.53 9.42 11.66
CA ASP A 31 12.30 9.47 12.92
C ASP A 31 13.70 8.85 12.79
N ARG A 32 13.93 8.02 11.76
CA ARG A 32 15.24 7.49 11.36
C ARG A 32 15.99 8.37 10.36
N GLY A 33 15.47 9.54 10.04
CA GLY A 33 16.08 10.50 9.13
C GLY A 33 15.83 10.24 7.65
N LEU A 34 14.98 9.28 7.28
CA LEU A 34 14.60 9.03 5.88
C LEU A 34 13.57 10.07 5.41
N VAL A 35 13.77 10.53 4.19
CA VAL A 35 12.80 11.39 3.48
C VAL A 35 11.85 10.50 2.71
N VAL A 36 10.62 10.33 3.22
CA VAL A 36 9.61 9.46 2.58
C VAL A 36 8.59 10.32 1.87
N GLN A 37 8.33 10.01 0.59
CA GLN A 37 7.25 10.59 -0.18
C GLN A 37 6.00 9.73 -0.04
N PRO A 38 4.95 10.20 0.65
CA PRO A 38 3.71 9.47 0.77
C PRO A 38 2.82 9.66 -0.45
N PHE A 39 2.10 8.60 -0.81
CA PHE A 39 1.03 8.59 -1.80
C PHE A 39 -0.19 7.83 -1.29
N LYS A 40 -1.35 8.13 -1.88
CA LYS A 40 -2.59 7.35 -1.72
C LYS A 40 -3.03 6.81 -3.07
N SER A 41 -3.26 5.51 -3.18
CA SER A 41 -3.91 4.92 -4.35
C SER A 41 -5.40 5.27 -4.35
N GLY A 42 -5.90 5.75 -5.48
CA GLY A 42 -7.30 6.17 -5.62
C GLY A 42 -7.62 7.55 -5.06
N PRO A 43 -8.88 8.00 -5.20
CA PRO A 43 -9.34 9.31 -4.75
C PRO A 43 -9.56 9.30 -3.24
N ASP A 44 -8.83 10.13 -2.51
CA ASP A 44 -8.99 10.32 -1.08
C ASP A 44 -8.55 11.73 -0.69
N TYR A 45 -9.30 12.41 0.17
CA TYR A 45 -8.96 13.74 0.67
C TYR A 45 -8.72 13.79 2.20
N ILE A 46 -8.91 12.64 2.87
CA ILE A 46 -8.72 12.50 4.32
C ILE A 46 -7.32 11.95 4.62
N ASP A 47 -7.01 10.75 4.10
CA ASP A 47 -5.75 10.06 4.39
C ASP A 47 -4.50 10.89 4.01
N PRO A 48 -4.47 11.63 2.89
CA PRO A 48 -3.33 12.49 2.56
C PRO A 48 -2.96 13.53 3.64
N ALA A 49 -3.94 14.04 4.39
CA ALA A 49 -3.68 14.95 5.49
C ALA A 49 -3.00 14.26 6.69
N PHE A 50 -3.42 13.04 7.01
CA PHE A 50 -2.75 12.20 8.02
C PHE A 50 -1.35 11.78 7.59
N HIS A 51 -1.17 11.43 6.31
CA HIS A 51 0.15 11.13 5.75
C HIS A 51 1.10 12.32 5.91
N PHE A 52 0.63 13.54 5.60
CA PHE A 52 1.42 14.77 5.80
C PHE A 52 1.85 14.92 7.26
N ALA A 53 0.93 14.76 8.21
CA ALA A 53 1.23 14.87 9.63
C ALA A 53 2.31 13.86 10.08
N ALA A 54 2.28 12.63 9.55
CA ALA A 54 3.25 11.59 9.88
C ALA A 54 4.60 11.80 9.17
N ALA A 55 4.60 12.04 7.86
CA ALA A 55 5.79 12.12 7.03
C ALA A 55 6.47 13.50 7.04
N GLY A 56 5.71 14.58 7.26
CA GLY A 56 6.18 15.96 7.09
C GLY A 56 6.29 16.38 5.61
N ARG A 57 5.75 15.61 4.67
CA ARG A 57 5.68 15.89 3.23
C ARG A 57 4.24 15.75 2.75
N ASN A 58 3.85 16.55 1.75
CA ASN A 58 2.54 16.41 1.12
C ASN A 58 2.35 15.03 0.52
N SER A 59 1.19 14.46 0.72
CA SER A 59 0.77 13.22 0.07
C SER A 59 -0.10 13.54 -1.13
N TYR A 60 0.05 12.76 -2.21
CA TYR A 60 -0.71 12.94 -3.44
C TYR A 60 -1.49 11.67 -3.77
N ASN A 61 -2.64 11.85 -4.41
CA ASN A 61 -3.42 10.73 -4.91
C ASN A 61 -2.83 10.24 -6.24
N LEU A 62 -2.73 8.91 -6.38
CA LEU A 62 -2.44 8.21 -7.63
C LEU A 62 -3.70 7.44 -8.02
N ASP A 63 -4.55 8.08 -8.80
CA ASP A 63 -5.86 7.54 -9.18
C ASP A 63 -5.83 7.00 -10.61
N ILE A 64 -5.60 5.70 -10.75
CA ILE A 64 -5.55 4.97 -12.03
C ILE A 64 -6.87 5.15 -12.83
N TRP A 65 -8.01 5.30 -12.12
CA TRP A 65 -9.28 5.49 -12.80
C TRP A 65 -9.45 6.91 -13.36
N ALA A 66 -9.12 7.92 -12.59
CA ALA A 66 -9.41 9.32 -12.95
C ALA A 66 -8.24 10.05 -13.63
N MET A 67 -6.99 9.56 -13.49
CA MET A 67 -5.81 10.27 -13.95
C MET A 67 -5.17 9.61 -15.18
N PRO A 68 -4.70 10.40 -16.15
CA PRO A 68 -3.82 9.90 -17.20
C PRO A 68 -2.49 9.39 -16.60
N ALA A 69 -1.92 8.34 -17.19
CA ALA A 69 -0.66 7.74 -16.73
C ALA A 69 0.49 8.78 -16.66
N ALA A 70 0.55 9.70 -17.62
CA ALA A 70 1.57 10.75 -17.64
C ALA A 70 1.50 11.68 -16.43
N LEU A 71 0.29 12.01 -15.94
CA LEU A 71 0.14 12.84 -14.75
C LEU A 71 0.64 12.11 -13.50
N MET A 72 0.24 10.84 -13.33
CA MET A 72 0.70 10.03 -12.19
C MET A 72 2.21 9.84 -12.21
N GLN A 73 2.80 9.56 -13.39
CA GLN A 73 4.25 9.47 -13.53
C GLN A 73 4.93 10.81 -13.19
N GLY A 74 4.33 11.93 -13.57
CA GLY A 74 4.80 13.28 -13.19
C GLY A 74 4.83 13.47 -11.68
N LEU A 75 3.75 13.07 -10.96
CA LEU A 75 3.67 13.15 -9.51
C LEU A 75 4.74 12.29 -8.81
N VAL A 76 4.96 11.07 -9.32
CA VAL A 76 5.99 10.17 -8.77
C VAL A 76 7.38 10.70 -9.05
N ASN A 77 7.65 11.24 -10.23
CA ASN A 77 8.94 11.85 -10.58
C ASN A 77 9.21 13.14 -9.80
N PHE A 78 8.15 13.85 -9.36
CA PHE A 78 8.26 15.05 -8.52
C PHE A 78 8.64 14.74 -7.07
N SER A 79 8.84 13.48 -6.71
CA SER A 79 9.30 13.03 -5.38
C SER A 79 10.78 13.38 -5.12
N ASP A 80 11.24 14.52 -5.62
CA ASP A 80 12.64 14.93 -5.58
C ASP A 80 13.18 14.98 -4.15
N GLY A 81 14.37 14.40 -3.96
CA GLY A 81 15.03 14.29 -2.65
C GLY A 81 14.39 13.29 -1.70
N ALA A 82 13.46 12.44 -2.13
CA ALA A 82 12.95 11.35 -1.33
C ALA A 82 13.82 10.09 -1.45
N ASP A 83 14.03 9.42 -0.33
CA ASP A 83 14.72 8.12 -0.26
C ASP A 83 13.80 6.97 -0.65
N LEU A 84 12.49 7.12 -0.40
CA LEU A 84 11.47 6.09 -0.59
C LEU A 84 10.12 6.72 -0.92
N SER A 85 9.39 6.16 -1.88
CA SER A 85 7.95 6.38 -2.07
C SER A 85 7.14 5.32 -1.31
N LEU A 86 6.25 5.74 -0.43
CA LEU A 86 5.37 4.83 0.30
C LEU A 86 3.92 5.15 -0.05
N THR A 87 3.21 4.16 -0.61
CA THR A 87 1.84 4.33 -1.11
C THR A 87 0.87 3.52 -0.28
N GLU A 88 -0.19 4.15 0.21
CA GLU A 88 -1.31 3.44 0.82
C GLU A 88 -2.33 3.04 -0.24
N GLY A 89 -2.70 1.75 -0.28
CA GLY A 89 -3.77 1.23 -1.11
C GLY A 89 -5.16 1.63 -0.60
N SER A 90 -6.13 1.70 -1.49
CA SER A 90 -7.55 1.85 -1.17
C SER A 90 -8.26 0.50 -1.20
N MET A 91 -9.31 0.33 -0.41
CA MET A 91 -10.12 -0.90 -0.35
C MET A 91 -9.25 -2.17 -0.19
N GLY A 92 -9.61 -3.28 -0.86
CA GLY A 92 -8.73 -4.44 -1.04
C GLY A 92 -7.78 -4.24 -2.22
N LEU A 93 -6.67 -4.98 -2.22
CA LEU A 93 -5.60 -4.84 -3.23
C LEU A 93 -6.10 -4.89 -4.68
N PHE A 94 -7.05 -5.79 -4.96
CA PHE A 94 -7.59 -6.03 -6.29
C PHE A 94 -8.96 -5.38 -6.53
N ASP A 95 -9.49 -4.65 -5.53
CA ASP A 95 -10.79 -3.99 -5.65
C ASP A 95 -10.66 -2.76 -6.57
N GLY A 96 -11.50 -2.73 -7.59
CA GLY A 96 -11.60 -1.64 -8.54
C GLY A 96 -13.06 -1.44 -8.98
N VAL A 97 -13.27 -0.54 -9.92
CA VAL A 97 -14.60 -0.26 -10.47
C VAL A 97 -14.87 -1.06 -11.75
N ALA A 98 -16.15 -1.33 -12.04
CA ALA A 98 -16.54 -2.18 -13.18
C ALA A 98 -16.19 -1.57 -14.56
N LYS A 99 -16.24 -0.24 -14.68
CA LYS A 99 -15.92 0.46 -15.93
C LYS A 99 -14.52 1.04 -15.88
N PRO A 100 -13.67 0.81 -16.90
CA PRO A 100 -12.35 1.41 -16.95
C PRO A 100 -12.44 2.94 -17.03
N GLY A 101 -11.49 3.60 -16.38
CA GLY A 101 -11.28 5.04 -16.46
C GLY A 101 -10.17 5.41 -17.43
N GLN A 102 -9.38 6.44 -17.08
CA GLN A 102 -8.29 6.98 -17.90
C GLN A 102 -7.14 5.98 -18.10
N SER A 103 -6.78 5.23 -17.07
CA SER A 103 -5.59 4.36 -17.08
C SER A 103 -5.88 2.94 -16.56
N GLY A 104 -7.10 2.63 -16.12
CA GLY A 104 -7.48 1.33 -15.62
C GLY A 104 -8.76 1.35 -14.79
N HIS A 105 -8.94 0.35 -13.95
CA HIS A 105 -10.13 0.16 -13.10
C HIS A 105 -9.99 0.75 -11.69
N GLY A 106 -8.86 1.35 -11.35
CA GLY A 106 -8.65 2.05 -10.08
C GLY A 106 -8.24 1.17 -8.91
N SER A 107 -7.85 -0.08 -9.15
CA SER A 107 -7.35 -0.94 -8.08
C SER A 107 -5.95 -0.56 -7.62
N SER A 108 -5.63 -0.86 -6.35
CA SER A 108 -4.28 -0.66 -5.82
C SER A 108 -3.25 -1.58 -6.50
N ALA A 109 -3.70 -2.74 -6.99
CA ALA A 109 -2.89 -3.66 -7.78
C ALA A 109 -2.42 -3.03 -9.09
N GLU A 110 -3.31 -2.31 -9.79
CA GLU A 110 -2.94 -1.57 -11.01
C GLU A 110 -1.95 -0.46 -10.72
N THR A 111 -2.09 0.25 -9.59
CA THR A 111 -1.11 1.25 -9.15
C THR A 111 0.26 0.61 -8.91
N ALA A 112 0.31 -0.52 -8.19
CA ALA A 112 1.55 -1.25 -7.96
C ALA A 112 2.22 -1.69 -9.28
N SER A 113 1.44 -2.28 -10.20
CA SER A 113 1.92 -2.74 -11.50
C SER A 113 2.42 -1.59 -12.37
N ALA A 114 1.71 -0.46 -12.42
CA ALA A 114 2.06 0.69 -13.24
C ALA A 114 3.43 1.29 -12.89
N PHE A 115 3.83 1.21 -11.62
CA PHE A 115 5.11 1.73 -11.14
C PHE A 115 6.14 0.64 -10.81
N GLY A 116 5.80 -0.62 -10.99
CA GLY A 116 6.67 -1.75 -10.63
C GLY A 116 6.95 -1.83 -9.12
N TRP A 117 6.06 -1.32 -8.29
CA TRP A 117 6.25 -1.31 -6.85
C TRP A 117 5.85 -2.64 -6.21
N PRO A 118 6.72 -3.23 -5.37
CA PRO A 118 6.33 -4.38 -4.56
C PRO A 118 5.22 -4.01 -3.57
N VAL A 119 4.43 -5.01 -3.20
CA VAL A 119 3.30 -4.87 -2.29
C VAL A 119 3.61 -5.53 -0.96
N VAL A 120 3.32 -4.86 0.14
CA VAL A 120 3.22 -5.45 1.48
C VAL A 120 1.75 -5.54 1.86
N LEU A 121 1.28 -6.74 2.16
CA LEU A 121 -0.11 -7.03 2.47
C LEU A 121 -0.34 -7.03 3.99
N VAL A 122 -1.20 -6.13 4.47
CA VAL A 122 -1.63 -6.10 5.86
C VAL A 122 -2.80 -7.06 6.04
N ILE A 123 -2.59 -8.16 6.75
CA ILE A 123 -3.63 -9.15 7.03
C ILE A 123 -4.13 -8.96 8.46
N ASP A 124 -5.43 -8.75 8.59
CA ASP A 124 -6.11 -8.78 9.88
C ASP A 124 -6.21 -10.21 10.38
N CYS A 125 -5.47 -10.53 11.43
CA CYS A 125 -5.40 -11.87 12.01
C CYS A 125 -6.48 -12.11 13.08
N THR A 126 -7.44 -11.20 13.26
CA THR A 126 -8.54 -11.40 14.23
C THR A 126 -9.33 -12.66 13.85
N GLY A 127 -9.39 -13.60 14.79
CA GLY A 127 -10.15 -14.84 14.61
C GLY A 127 -9.56 -15.88 13.66
N GLN A 128 -8.31 -15.71 13.23
CA GLN A 128 -7.59 -16.68 12.40
C GLN A 128 -6.14 -16.90 12.88
N ALA A 129 -5.54 -18.01 12.53
CA ALA A 129 -4.13 -18.33 12.80
C ALA A 129 -3.45 -18.76 11.48
N GLN A 130 -3.14 -20.07 11.30
CA GLN A 130 -2.49 -20.56 10.08
C GLN A 130 -3.28 -20.27 8.79
N SER A 131 -4.61 -20.09 8.86
CA SER A 131 -5.44 -19.73 7.71
C SER A 131 -5.05 -18.39 7.07
N ALA A 132 -4.33 -17.50 7.78
CA ALA A 132 -3.76 -16.30 7.21
C ALA A 132 -2.80 -16.58 6.04
N ALA A 133 -2.12 -17.73 6.05
CA ALA A 133 -1.26 -18.16 4.96
C ALA A 133 -2.04 -18.43 3.66
N ALA A 134 -3.23 -19.02 3.74
CA ALA A 134 -4.07 -19.23 2.56
C ALA A 134 -4.49 -17.88 1.92
N THR A 135 -4.79 -16.87 2.75
CA THR A 135 -5.03 -15.51 2.27
C THR A 135 -3.78 -14.93 1.58
N ALA A 136 -2.63 -15.01 2.24
CA ALA A 136 -1.37 -14.51 1.67
C ALA A 136 -1.04 -15.18 0.34
N LEU A 137 -1.14 -16.51 0.27
CA LEU A 137 -0.89 -17.30 -0.93
C LEU A 137 -1.86 -16.93 -2.07
N GLY A 138 -3.15 -16.80 -1.77
CA GLY A 138 -4.16 -16.38 -2.74
C GLY A 138 -3.82 -15.03 -3.35
N PHE A 139 -3.46 -14.05 -2.54
CA PHE A 139 -3.07 -12.72 -3.02
C PHE A 139 -1.75 -12.72 -3.78
N ALA A 140 -0.78 -13.55 -3.40
CA ALA A 140 0.50 -13.66 -4.09
C ALA A 140 0.39 -14.30 -5.47
N SER A 141 -0.60 -15.18 -5.68
CA SER A 141 -0.77 -15.94 -6.93
C SER A 141 -1.88 -15.41 -7.84
N TYR A 142 -2.71 -14.48 -7.37
CA TYR A 142 -3.90 -14.03 -8.09
C TYR A 142 -3.58 -13.28 -9.39
N HIS A 143 -2.52 -12.47 -9.40
CA HIS A 143 -2.15 -11.67 -10.55
C HIS A 143 -0.63 -11.65 -10.76
N LYS A 144 -0.18 -12.10 -11.94
CA LYS A 144 1.24 -12.29 -12.26
C LYS A 144 2.10 -11.01 -12.22
N ASP A 145 1.49 -9.86 -12.48
CA ASP A 145 2.19 -8.56 -12.55
C ASP A 145 2.19 -7.83 -11.20
N VAL A 146 1.70 -8.48 -10.12
CA VAL A 146 1.71 -7.95 -8.77
C VAL A 146 2.68 -8.76 -7.91
N HIS A 147 3.76 -8.12 -7.49
CA HIS A 147 4.77 -8.75 -6.65
C HIS A 147 4.44 -8.53 -5.16
N LEU A 148 3.95 -9.57 -4.48
CA LEU A 148 3.79 -9.56 -3.03
C LEU A 148 5.16 -9.80 -2.38
N ALA A 149 5.76 -8.74 -1.82
CA ALA A 149 7.09 -8.78 -1.20
C ALA A 149 7.05 -9.16 0.29
N GLY A 150 5.89 -9.06 0.93
CA GLY A 150 5.77 -9.40 2.35
C GLY A 150 4.36 -9.26 2.90
N VAL A 151 4.21 -9.73 4.14
CA VAL A 151 2.95 -9.67 4.89
C VAL A 151 3.18 -9.05 6.25
N ILE A 152 2.29 -8.16 6.66
CA ILE A 152 2.21 -7.67 8.04
C ILE A 152 1.02 -8.35 8.71
N LEU A 153 1.30 -9.13 9.74
CA LEU A 153 0.27 -9.77 10.58
C LEU A 153 -0.23 -8.73 11.58
N ASN A 154 -1.42 -8.18 11.32
CA ASN A 154 -2.02 -7.15 12.16
C ASN A 154 -3.02 -7.76 13.15
N ARG A 155 -3.26 -7.06 14.26
CA ARG A 155 -4.18 -7.49 15.34
C ARG A 155 -3.88 -8.86 15.92
N VAL A 156 -2.60 -9.17 16.04
CA VAL A 156 -2.16 -10.39 16.71
C VAL A 156 -2.37 -10.25 18.23
N ALA A 157 -3.17 -11.13 18.80
CA ALA A 157 -3.66 -10.99 20.18
C ALA A 157 -2.67 -11.44 21.27
N SER A 158 -1.68 -12.29 20.93
CA SER A 158 -0.74 -12.84 21.92
C SER A 158 0.50 -13.46 21.24
N PRO A 159 1.60 -13.70 21.99
CA PRO A 159 2.75 -14.42 21.47
C PRO A 159 2.45 -15.84 20.97
N ARG A 160 1.48 -16.53 21.60
CA ARG A 160 1.00 -17.83 21.12
C ARG A 160 0.28 -17.68 19.77
N HIS A 161 -0.57 -16.70 19.64
CA HIS A 161 -1.29 -16.40 18.39
C HIS A 161 -0.30 -16.08 17.27
N GLU A 162 0.70 -15.22 17.53
CA GLU A 162 1.76 -14.91 16.57
C GLU A 162 2.48 -16.17 16.06
N ARG A 163 2.95 -17.02 16.99
CA ARG A 163 3.63 -18.26 16.61
C ARG A 163 2.77 -19.16 15.73
N LEU A 164 1.48 -19.33 16.07
CA LEU A 164 0.56 -20.16 15.28
C LEU A 164 0.31 -19.57 13.89
N THR A 165 0.15 -18.25 13.80
CA THR A 165 -0.09 -17.57 12.51
C THR A 165 1.14 -17.67 11.59
N ARG A 166 2.34 -17.59 12.15
CA ARG A 166 3.60 -17.73 11.40
C ARG A 166 3.94 -19.16 10.95
N LEU A 167 3.27 -20.18 11.52
CA LEU A 167 3.45 -21.59 11.12
C LEU A 167 2.70 -21.95 9.82
N GLY A 168 1.81 -21.12 9.35
CA GLY A 168 1.17 -21.27 8.05
C GLY A 168 1.98 -20.60 6.97
#